data_927d0b36f8a8df4cc2546b03a04c1773
#
_entry.id   927d0b36f8a8df4cc2546b03a04c1773
#
_cell.length_a   1.000
_cell.length_b   1.000
_cell.length_c   1.000
_cell.angle_alpha   90.00
_cell.angle_beta   90.00
_cell.angle_gamma   90.00
#
_symmetry.space_group_name_H-M   'P 1'
#
loop_
_entity.id
_entity.type
_entity.pdbx_description
1 polymer ?
#
loop_
_entity_poly.entity_id
_entity_poly.type
_entity_poly.pdbx_seq_one_letter_code
_entity_poly.pdbx_strand_id
1 'polypeptide(L)'
;MAKYLQDIYIYFPNPFLDHSKGEEVKFIADNHHLWSSTCLITDLYNYNFPFKYTTPDNLWRLFICITTDLNLDLTKQGFENWFYLDLENLRSLDSTNRKIFLFKKISNQIIEFCKKSNYSFIEFEKVNQIIADKNIQFDEQHKKEKSSKDRKYKAFIWRKYNEFEKATYIKVIDKSEQTVLFEKFSDLHFSHFDRICWQDNETILAYKINQYNSSKQIEDSYKIFLNGSIEFIPQTKEGICYYGVELMRKTETFDKGLEYIKEANKMNHGKASNILLNLKINPDEKNVDLLMQQPSKTKSKNV
;
A
#
# COMPACT_ATOMS: atom_id res chain seq x y z
N MET A 1 22.46 -19.54 -14.30
CA MET A 1 21.06 -19.18 -14.62
C MET A 1 20.99 -17.65 -14.76
N ALA A 2 20.45 -17.16 -15.87
CA ALA A 2 20.22 -15.73 -16.02
C ALA A 2 19.24 -15.25 -14.94
N LYS A 3 19.62 -14.22 -14.21
CA LYS A 3 18.71 -13.58 -13.25
C LYS A 3 17.91 -12.52 -14.00
N TYR A 4 16.61 -12.53 -13.79
CA TYR A 4 15.74 -11.49 -14.33
C TYR A 4 15.65 -10.33 -13.35
N LEU A 5 15.51 -9.10 -13.88
CA LEU A 5 15.15 -7.95 -13.07
C LEU A 5 13.75 -8.20 -12.48
N GLN A 6 13.67 -8.24 -11.16
CA GLN A 6 12.43 -8.58 -10.44
C GLN A 6 11.70 -7.34 -9.93
N ASP A 7 12.45 -6.24 -9.74
CA ASP A 7 11.94 -5.12 -8.97
C ASP A 7 12.68 -3.83 -9.34
N ILE A 8 11.91 -2.75 -9.48
CA ILE A 8 12.41 -1.38 -9.59
C ILE A 8 12.02 -0.70 -8.29
N TYR A 9 13.02 -0.22 -7.57
CA TYR A 9 12.82 0.41 -6.27
C TYR A 9 13.24 1.87 -6.32
N ILE A 10 12.29 2.76 -6.13
CA ILE A 10 12.55 4.20 -6.09
C ILE A 10 12.63 4.59 -4.63
N TYR A 11 13.80 5.03 -4.20
CA TYR A 11 14.07 5.37 -2.82
C TYR A 11 13.97 6.88 -2.61
N PHE A 12 13.01 7.26 -1.80
CA PHE A 12 12.76 8.62 -1.35
C PHE A 12 11.99 8.56 -0.02
N PRO A 13 12.46 9.14 1.06
CA PRO A 13 13.54 10.09 1.21
C PRO A 13 14.94 9.47 1.15
N ASN A 14 15.96 10.32 1.19
CA ASN A 14 17.36 9.95 1.14
C ASN A 14 17.70 8.85 2.16
N PRO A 15 18.33 7.70 1.76
CA PRO A 15 18.70 6.62 2.66
C PRO A 15 19.72 7.01 3.75
N PHE A 16 20.31 8.20 3.68
CA PHE A 16 21.25 8.70 4.68
C PHE A 16 20.61 9.49 5.82
N LEU A 17 19.27 9.60 5.84
CA LEU A 17 18.57 10.14 7.01
C LEU A 17 18.80 9.20 8.19
N ASP A 18 19.09 9.78 9.34
CA ASP A 18 19.33 9.00 10.55
C ASP A 18 18.02 8.37 11.06
N HIS A 19 17.82 7.12 10.70
CA HIS A 19 16.64 6.34 11.13
C HIS A 19 16.52 6.27 12.67
N SER A 20 17.65 6.29 13.39
CA SER A 20 17.66 6.24 14.86
C SER A 20 17.08 7.50 15.50
N LYS A 21 17.12 8.63 14.79
CA LYS A 21 16.56 9.92 15.21
C LYS A 21 15.14 10.17 14.71
N GLY A 22 14.58 9.23 13.94
CA GLY A 22 13.26 9.41 13.34
C GLY A 22 13.19 10.46 12.22
N GLU A 23 14.34 10.88 11.68
CA GLU A 23 14.42 11.88 10.62
C GLU A 23 13.64 11.47 9.38
N GLU A 24 13.69 10.19 9.01
CA GLU A 24 12.93 9.64 7.88
C GLU A 24 11.42 9.75 8.12
N VAL A 25 10.94 9.39 9.30
CA VAL A 25 9.51 9.46 9.66
C VAL A 25 9.01 10.90 9.57
N LYS A 26 9.78 11.85 10.11
CA LYS A 26 9.46 13.26 10.02
C LYS A 26 9.46 13.75 8.58
N PHE A 27 10.48 13.38 7.79
CA PHE A 27 10.57 13.77 6.38
C PHE A 27 9.38 13.22 5.58
N ILE A 28 8.98 11.97 5.78
CA ILE A 28 7.80 11.36 5.12
C ILE A 28 6.54 12.09 5.53
N ALA A 29 6.35 12.40 6.82
CA ALA A 29 5.19 13.13 7.30
C ALA A 29 5.09 14.53 6.68
N ASP A 30 6.20 15.27 6.65
CA ASP A 30 6.28 16.63 6.10
C ASP A 30 6.11 16.65 4.56
N ASN A 31 6.37 15.52 3.89
CA ASN A 31 6.35 15.37 2.43
C ASN A 31 5.46 14.21 1.95
N HIS A 32 4.39 13.92 2.68
CA HIS A 32 3.52 12.76 2.42
C HIS A 32 3.05 12.65 0.96
N HIS A 33 2.68 13.76 0.32
CA HIS A 33 2.24 13.75 -1.08
C HIS A 33 3.35 13.35 -2.06
N LEU A 34 4.60 13.73 -1.79
CA LEU A 34 5.76 13.35 -2.60
C LEU A 34 6.06 11.87 -2.44
N TRP A 35 6.03 11.40 -1.20
CA TRP A 35 6.19 9.99 -0.88
C TRP A 35 5.12 9.14 -1.57
N SER A 36 3.85 9.54 -1.48
CA SER A 36 2.73 8.83 -2.10
C SER A 36 2.86 8.77 -3.62
N SER A 37 3.25 9.87 -4.28
CA SER A 37 3.48 9.90 -5.73
C SER A 37 4.65 9.01 -6.16
N THR A 38 5.72 8.96 -5.36
CA THR A 38 6.88 8.10 -5.63
C THR A 38 6.52 6.63 -5.48
N CYS A 39 5.76 6.27 -4.44
CA CYS A 39 5.24 4.91 -4.25
C CYS A 39 4.33 4.48 -5.42
N LEU A 40 3.45 5.37 -5.87
CA LEU A 40 2.59 5.12 -7.03
C LEU A 40 3.42 4.83 -8.29
N ILE A 41 4.44 5.64 -8.58
CA ILE A 41 5.31 5.44 -9.74
C ILE A 41 6.08 4.11 -9.63
N THR A 42 6.59 3.79 -8.45
CA THR A 42 7.25 2.49 -8.18
C THR A 42 6.32 1.32 -8.47
N ASP A 43 5.10 1.36 -7.96
CA ASP A 43 4.10 0.31 -8.16
C ASP A 43 3.71 0.19 -9.65
N LEU A 44 3.59 1.32 -10.37
CA LEU A 44 3.29 1.33 -11.81
C LEU A 44 4.41 0.69 -12.63
N TYR A 45 5.67 0.98 -12.32
CA TYR A 45 6.79 0.31 -12.98
C TYR A 45 6.78 -1.19 -12.70
N ASN A 46 6.73 -1.60 -11.44
CA ASN A 46 6.78 -3.01 -11.06
C ASN A 46 5.63 -3.82 -11.62
N TYR A 47 4.47 -3.20 -11.81
CA TYR A 47 3.31 -3.86 -12.38
C TYR A 47 3.36 -4.02 -13.90
N ASN A 48 3.89 -3.03 -14.61
CA ASN A 48 3.90 -3.02 -16.07
C ASN A 48 5.21 -3.56 -16.67
N PHE A 49 6.23 -3.80 -15.83
CA PHE A 49 7.53 -4.27 -16.31
C PHE A 49 7.50 -5.76 -16.68
N PRO A 50 8.12 -6.17 -17.80
CA PRO A 50 8.08 -7.55 -18.25
C PRO A 50 8.89 -8.49 -17.34
N PHE A 51 8.31 -9.62 -16.94
CA PHE A 51 8.91 -10.62 -16.02
C PHE A 51 10.22 -11.26 -16.50
N LYS A 52 10.65 -11.04 -17.74
CA LYS A 52 11.81 -11.71 -18.33
C LYS A 52 12.90 -10.76 -18.82
N TYR A 53 12.92 -9.55 -18.29
CA TYR A 53 14.00 -8.63 -18.62
C TYR A 53 15.29 -9.04 -17.93
N THR A 54 16.37 -9.15 -18.70
CA THR A 54 17.71 -9.50 -18.20
C THR A 54 18.67 -8.35 -18.45
N THR A 55 19.58 -8.16 -17.50
CA THR A 55 20.72 -7.25 -17.65
C THR A 55 22.00 -8.05 -17.88
N PRO A 56 23.02 -7.49 -18.55
CA PRO A 56 24.30 -8.18 -18.78
C PRO A 56 25.00 -8.66 -17.50
N ASP A 57 24.86 -7.94 -16.41
CA ASP A 57 25.44 -8.24 -15.08
C ASP A 57 24.50 -9.01 -14.15
N ASN A 58 23.37 -9.50 -14.67
CA ASN A 58 22.34 -10.21 -13.90
C ASN A 58 21.78 -9.39 -12.72
N LEU A 59 21.57 -8.08 -12.91
CA LEU A 59 20.93 -7.22 -11.94
C LEU A 59 19.52 -7.74 -11.64
N TRP A 60 19.22 -7.98 -10.37
CA TRP A 60 17.91 -8.48 -9.95
C TRP A 60 16.98 -7.38 -9.43
N ARG A 61 17.55 -6.22 -9.06
CA ARG A 61 16.82 -5.04 -8.60
C ARG A 61 17.50 -3.77 -9.07
N LEU A 62 16.71 -2.86 -9.63
CA LEU A 62 17.15 -1.52 -10.01
C LEU A 62 16.77 -0.53 -8.91
N PHE A 63 17.77 0.11 -8.32
CA PHE A 63 17.55 1.18 -7.35
C PHE A 63 17.67 2.54 -8.04
N ILE A 64 16.69 3.40 -7.79
CA ILE A 64 16.70 4.81 -8.16
C ILE A 64 16.66 5.61 -6.87
N CYS A 65 17.71 6.35 -6.60
CA CYS A 65 17.85 7.10 -5.36
C CYS A 65 17.64 8.60 -5.63
N ILE A 66 16.75 9.20 -4.87
CA ILE A 66 16.45 10.61 -4.95
C ILE A 66 17.08 11.32 -3.77
N THR A 67 17.77 12.42 -3.99
CA THR A 67 18.27 13.28 -2.93
C THR A 67 17.79 14.71 -3.12
N THR A 68 17.63 15.41 -2.01
CA THR A 68 17.33 16.84 -1.97
C THR A 68 18.52 17.66 -1.48
N ASP A 69 19.60 16.98 -1.08
CA ASP A 69 20.83 17.59 -0.61
C ASP A 69 21.76 17.89 -1.79
N LEU A 70 21.90 19.19 -2.12
CA LEU A 70 22.79 19.68 -3.18
C LEU A 70 24.28 19.45 -2.89
N ASN A 71 24.65 19.27 -1.63
CA ASN A 71 26.03 19.09 -1.23
C ASN A 71 26.45 17.61 -1.24
N LEU A 72 25.50 16.70 -1.48
CA LEU A 72 25.79 15.28 -1.55
C LEU A 72 26.63 14.96 -2.80
N ASP A 73 27.83 14.46 -2.60
CA ASP A 73 28.69 13.99 -3.69
C ASP A 73 28.17 12.65 -4.21
N LEU A 74 27.35 12.69 -5.26
CA LEU A 74 26.71 11.51 -5.84
C LEU A 74 27.72 10.50 -6.39
N THR A 75 28.93 10.92 -6.71
CA THR A 75 29.98 10.03 -7.26
C THR A 75 30.58 9.09 -6.20
N LYS A 76 30.48 9.45 -4.93
CA LYS A 76 30.96 8.65 -3.79
C LYS A 76 29.92 7.70 -3.23
N GLN A 77 28.68 7.75 -3.75
CA GLN A 77 27.62 6.89 -3.25
C GLN A 77 27.68 5.54 -3.98
N GLY A 78 27.59 4.46 -3.22
CA GLY A 78 27.66 3.09 -3.75
C GLY A 78 26.49 2.67 -4.65
N PHE A 79 25.53 3.56 -4.86
CA PHE A 79 24.39 3.37 -5.78
C PHE A 79 24.58 4.28 -6.99
N GLU A 80 24.66 3.71 -8.17
CA GLU A 80 24.98 4.44 -9.40
C GLU A 80 23.83 5.31 -9.93
N ASN A 81 22.62 5.25 -9.33
CA ASN A 81 21.40 5.85 -9.85
C ASN A 81 20.83 6.95 -8.99
N TRP A 82 21.67 7.87 -8.62
CA TRP A 82 21.28 9.06 -7.87
C TRP A 82 20.90 10.20 -8.80
N PHE A 83 19.86 10.96 -8.40
CA PHE A 83 19.61 12.27 -8.97
C PHE A 83 19.09 13.23 -7.90
N TYR A 84 19.32 14.51 -8.17
CA TYR A 84 18.88 15.60 -7.33
C TYR A 84 17.46 16.01 -7.69
N LEU A 85 16.66 16.27 -6.65
CA LEU A 85 15.30 16.77 -6.74
C LEU A 85 15.14 18.09 -5.97
N ASP A 86 14.77 19.14 -6.67
CA ASP A 86 14.43 20.43 -6.07
C ASP A 86 13.05 20.34 -5.40
N LEU A 87 13.05 20.30 -4.06
CA LEU A 87 11.82 20.21 -3.27
C LEU A 87 10.97 21.47 -3.34
N GLU A 88 11.58 22.64 -3.44
CA GLU A 88 10.82 23.90 -3.49
C GLU A 88 10.05 24.00 -4.80
N ASN A 89 10.71 23.71 -5.91
CA ASN A 89 10.06 23.62 -7.19
C ASN A 89 8.92 22.57 -7.16
N LEU A 90 9.16 21.40 -6.59
CA LEU A 90 8.16 20.35 -6.51
C LEU A 90 6.95 20.75 -5.66
N ARG A 91 7.16 21.43 -4.54
CA ARG A 91 6.09 21.92 -3.64
C ARG A 91 5.25 23.02 -4.28
N SER A 92 5.84 23.80 -5.20
CA SER A 92 5.11 24.85 -5.93
C SER A 92 4.12 24.30 -6.95
N LEU A 93 4.26 23.04 -7.36
CA LEU A 93 3.38 22.39 -8.33
C LEU A 93 2.12 21.85 -7.63
N ASP A 94 0.98 21.92 -8.32
CA ASP A 94 -0.20 21.16 -7.93
C ASP A 94 0.07 19.64 -8.00
N SER A 95 -0.81 18.82 -7.42
CA SER A 95 -0.60 17.37 -7.31
C SER A 95 -0.45 16.68 -8.66
N THR A 96 -1.22 17.07 -9.68
CA THR A 96 -1.17 16.48 -11.02
C THR A 96 0.15 16.82 -11.71
N ASN A 97 0.53 18.10 -11.72
CA ASN A 97 1.79 18.54 -12.31
C ASN A 97 3.00 17.97 -11.58
N ARG A 98 2.94 17.85 -10.26
CA ARG A 98 3.96 17.20 -9.43
C ARG A 98 4.16 15.74 -9.81
N LYS A 99 3.09 14.98 -9.95
CA LYS A 99 3.11 13.58 -10.38
C LYS A 99 3.75 13.43 -11.76
N ILE A 100 3.34 14.24 -12.73
CA ILE A 100 3.90 14.25 -14.09
C ILE A 100 5.38 14.60 -14.08
N PHE A 101 5.76 15.60 -13.29
CA PHE A 101 7.16 16.02 -13.17
C PHE A 101 8.03 14.91 -12.60
N LEU A 102 7.60 14.31 -11.48
CA LEU A 102 8.30 13.18 -10.85
C LEU A 102 8.44 12.01 -11.81
N PHE A 103 7.35 11.62 -12.47
CA PHE A 103 7.38 10.53 -13.43
C PHE A 103 8.39 10.78 -14.55
N LYS A 104 8.40 11.97 -15.14
CA LYS A 104 9.37 12.35 -16.20
C LYS A 104 10.81 12.30 -15.69
N LYS A 105 11.09 12.82 -14.49
CA LYS A 105 12.43 12.79 -13.90
C LYS A 105 12.91 11.37 -13.65
N ILE A 106 12.08 10.53 -13.04
CA ILE A 106 12.39 9.12 -12.75
C ILE A 106 12.58 8.33 -14.07
N SER A 107 11.69 8.50 -15.04
CA SER A 107 11.77 7.85 -16.35
C SER A 107 13.08 8.19 -17.07
N ASN A 108 13.43 9.46 -17.11
CA ASN A 108 14.69 9.90 -17.73
C ASN A 108 15.91 9.31 -17.02
N GLN A 109 15.90 9.29 -15.68
CA GLN A 109 16.99 8.72 -14.90
C GLN A 109 17.17 7.23 -15.15
N ILE A 110 16.08 6.47 -15.29
CA ILE A 110 16.14 5.05 -15.64
C ILE A 110 16.76 4.87 -17.03
N ILE A 111 16.33 5.65 -18.04
CA ILE A 111 16.87 5.56 -19.41
C ILE A 111 18.35 5.95 -19.45
N GLU A 112 18.75 7.01 -18.76
CA GLU A 112 20.15 7.42 -18.67
C GLU A 112 21.01 6.35 -18.00
N PHE A 113 20.54 5.75 -16.92
CA PHE A 113 21.21 4.64 -16.28
C PHE A 113 21.39 3.46 -17.24
N CYS A 114 20.33 3.06 -17.93
CA CYS A 114 20.42 1.97 -18.90
C CYS A 114 21.47 2.26 -19.99
N LYS A 115 21.50 3.49 -20.52
CA LYS A 115 22.51 3.89 -21.51
C LYS A 115 23.94 3.84 -20.96
N LYS A 116 24.16 4.34 -19.75
CA LYS A 116 25.48 4.32 -19.09
C LYS A 116 25.97 2.90 -18.79
N SER A 117 25.04 2.01 -18.40
CA SER A 117 25.33 0.62 -18.05
C SER A 117 25.28 -0.34 -19.25
N ASN A 118 25.08 0.18 -20.46
CA ASN A 118 24.89 -0.61 -21.67
C ASN A 118 23.77 -1.65 -21.56
N TYR A 119 22.66 -1.26 -20.89
CA TYR A 119 21.44 -2.05 -20.82
C TYR A 119 20.47 -1.67 -21.93
N SER A 120 19.62 -2.62 -22.33
CA SER A 120 18.51 -2.30 -23.23
C SER A 120 17.51 -1.39 -22.51
N PHE A 121 17.22 -0.23 -23.07
CA PHE A 121 16.23 0.71 -22.52
C PHE A 121 14.88 0.65 -23.23
N ILE A 122 14.75 -0.13 -24.29
CA ILE A 122 13.54 -0.23 -25.11
C ILE A 122 12.33 -0.67 -24.27
N GLU A 123 12.52 -1.64 -23.38
CA GLU A 123 11.41 -2.11 -22.52
C GLU A 123 10.97 -1.04 -21.51
N PHE A 124 11.91 -0.23 -21.02
CA PHE A 124 11.58 0.90 -20.14
C PHE A 124 10.82 2.00 -20.89
N GLU A 125 11.19 2.30 -22.16
CA GLU A 125 10.43 3.24 -22.97
C GLU A 125 9.00 2.76 -23.21
N LYS A 126 8.79 1.47 -23.49
CA LYS A 126 7.44 0.89 -23.62
C LYS A 126 6.65 1.01 -22.33
N VAL A 127 7.27 0.70 -21.19
CA VAL A 127 6.64 0.84 -19.86
C VAL A 127 6.31 2.31 -19.57
N ASN A 128 7.22 3.23 -19.87
CA ASN A 128 6.97 4.67 -19.73
C ASN A 128 5.74 5.11 -20.53
N GLN A 129 5.61 4.62 -21.76
CA GLN A 129 4.45 4.94 -22.59
C GLN A 129 3.15 4.37 -21.99
N ILE A 130 3.16 3.11 -21.57
CA ILE A 130 1.99 2.47 -20.90
C ILE A 130 1.56 3.27 -19.67
N ILE A 131 2.52 3.69 -18.83
CA ILE A 131 2.24 4.48 -17.63
C ILE A 131 1.68 5.86 -17.99
N ALA A 132 2.26 6.51 -19.01
CA ALA A 132 1.78 7.81 -19.48
C ALA A 132 0.35 7.73 -20.04
N ASP A 133 0.06 6.73 -20.88
CA ASP A 133 -1.26 6.50 -21.48
C ASP A 133 -2.35 6.26 -20.42
N LYS A 134 -1.97 5.74 -19.25
CA LYS A 134 -2.84 5.55 -18.09
C LYS A 134 -2.90 6.78 -17.17
N ASN A 135 -2.39 7.94 -17.58
CA ASN A 135 -2.33 9.16 -16.77
C ASN A 135 -1.62 8.96 -15.41
N ILE A 136 -0.61 8.09 -15.38
CA ILE A 136 0.20 7.77 -14.19
C ILE A 136 -0.70 7.38 -13.00
N GLN A 137 -1.56 6.39 -13.22
CA GLN A 137 -2.49 5.88 -12.20
C GLN A 137 -2.93 4.45 -12.51
N PHE A 138 -3.53 3.79 -11.52
CA PHE A 138 -4.34 2.61 -11.73
C PHE A 138 -5.82 3.01 -11.62
N ASP A 139 -6.61 2.73 -12.64
CA ASP A 139 -8.07 2.80 -12.61
C ASP A 139 -8.60 1.72 -13.55
N GLU A 140 -8.48 0.47 -13.11
CA GLU A 140 -8.73 -0.68 -13.99
C GLU A 140 -9.04 -1.96 -13.20
N GLN A 141 -9.54 -2.94 -13.93
CA GLN A 141 -9.73 -4.29 -13.40
C GLN A 141 -8.40 -4.94 -13.00
N HIS A 142 -8.34 -5.49 -11.78
CA HIS A 142 -7.12 -6.12 -11.26
C HIS A 142 -7.04 -7.63 -11.60
N LYS A 143 -8.13 -8.36 -11.52
CA LYS A 143 -8.16 -9.83 -11.73
C LYS A 143 -9.33 -10.20 -12.64
N LYS A 144 -9.34 -11.44 -13.13
CA LYS A 144 -10.46 -11.97 -13.91
C LYS A 144 -11.75 -11.98 -13.10
N GLU A 145 -12.84 -11.69 -13.79
CA GLU A 145 -14.17 -11.74 -13.23
C GLU A 145 -14.55 -13.13 -12.69
N LYS A 146 -15.49 -13.14 -11.75
CA LYS A 146 -16.15 -14.33 -11.22
C LYS A 146 -17.64 -14.21 -11.41
N SER A 147 -18.25 -15.18 -12.08
CA SER A 147 -19.69 -15.23 -12.27
C SER A 147 -20.41 -15.70 -11.02
N SER A 148 -21.59 -15.13 -10.74
CA SER A 148 -22.53 -15.64 -9.72
C SER A 148 -22.98 -17.07 -10.07
N LYS A 149 -23.53 -17.79 -9.09
CA LYS A 149 -23.97 -19.19 -9.28
C LYS A 149 -25.06 -19.32 -10.34
N ASP A 150 -25.99 -18.36 -10.41
CA ASP A 150 -27.03 -18.28 -11.42
C ASP A 150 -26.58 -17.58 -12.71
N ARG A 151 -25.33 -17.14 -12.78
CA ARG A 151 -24.70 -16.47 -13.93
C ARG A 151 -25.41 -15.16 -14.35
N LYS A 152 -26.14 -14.51 -13.45
CA LYS A 152 -26.75 -13.21 -13.73
C LYS A 152 -25.76 -12.08 -13.61
N TYR A 153 -24.75 -12.24 -12.75
CA TYR A 153 -23.79 -11.21 -12.41
C TYR A 153 -22.36 -11.70 -12.60
N LYS A 154 -21.45 -10.76 -12.86
CA LYS A 154 -20.02 -10.93 -12.84
C LYS A 154 -19.41 -9.93 -11.87
N ALA A 155 -18.58 -10.40 -10.94
CA ALA A 155 -17.86 -9.58 -9.98
C ALA A 155 -16.38 -9.60 -10.26
N PHE A 156 -15.71 -8.48 -10.08
CA PHE A 156 -14.27 -8.37 -10.17
C PHE A 156 -13.70 -7.29 -9.26
N ILE A 157 -12.45 -7.48 -8.88
CA ILE A 157 -11.68 -6.49 -8.14
C ILE A 157 -11.30 -5.38 -9.10
N TRP A 158 -11.63 -4.15 -8.72
CA TRP A 158 -11.21 -2.93 -9.40
C TRP A 158 -10.22 -2.21 -8.52
N ARG A 159 -9.14 -1.70 -9.09
CA ARG A 159 -8.13 -0.94 -8.38
C ARG A 159 -8.18 0.51 -8.77
N LYS A 160 -8.15 1.37 -7.76
CA LYS A 160 -7.88 2.79 -7.92
C LYS A 160 -6.65 3.15 -7.10
N TYR A 161 -5.64 3.68 -7.75
CA TYR A 161 -4.47 4.20 -7.10
C TYR A 161 -3.95 5.38 -7.91
N ASN A 162 -4.05 6.54 -7.33
CA ASN A 162 -3.59 7.82 -7.84
C ASN A 162 -2.99 8.65 -6.68
N GLU A 163 -2.72 9.92 -6.90
CA GLU A 163 -2.16 10.82 -5.89
C GLU A 163 -3.06 11.10 -4.69
N PHE A 164 -4.36 10.85 -4.81
CA PHE A 164 -5.38 11.15 -3.78
C PHE A 164 -5.91 9.90 -3.09
N GLU A 165 -5.86 8.78 -3.78
CA GLU A 165 -6.53 7.57 -3.36
C GLU A 165 -5.69 6.32 -3.66
N LYS A 166 -5.59 5.44 -2.67
CA LYS A 166 -5.09 4.09 -2.81
C LYS A 166 -6.15 3.15 -2.25
N ALA A 167 -6.96 2.56 -3.12
CA ALA A 167 -8.11 1.78 -2.68
C ALA A 167 -8.43 0.60 -3.60
N THR A 168 -9.13 -0.36 -3.04
CA THR A 168 -9.65 -1.54 -3.71
C THR A 168 -11.16 -1.51 -3.69
N TYR A 169 -11.74 -1.65 -4.87
CA TYR A 169 -13.18 -1.66 -5.11
C TYR A 169 -13.63 -3.05 -5.55
N ILE A 170 -14.89 -3.34 -5.29
CA ILE A 170 -15.63 -4.39 -5.96
C ILE A 170 -16.49 -3.75 -7.05
N LYS A 171 -16.43 -4.30 -8.25
CA LYS A 171 -17.34 -3.95 -9.34
C LYS A 171 -18.16 -5.18 -9.73
N VAL A 172 -19.47 -4.99 -9.82
CA VAL A 172 -20.38 -6.02 -10.28
C VAL A 172 -21.15 -5.49 -11.49
N ILE A 173 -21.21 -6.30 -12.53
CA ILE A 173 -21.97 -6.03 -13.73
C ILE A 173 -23.01 -7.13 -13.95
N ASP A 174 -24.12 -6.77 -14.58
CA ASP A 174 -25.14 -7.73 -15.05
C ASP A 174 -24.80 -8.30 -16.45
N LYS A 175 -25.72 -9.09 -17.00
CA LYS A 175 -25.60 -9.67 -18.35
C LYS A 175 -25.58 -8.64 -19.48
N SER A 176 -26.10 -7.45 -19.24
CA SER A 176 -26.12 -6.33 -20.18
C SER A 176 -24.88 -5.44 -20.03
N GLU A 177 -23.90 -5.87 -19.24
CA GLU A 177 -22.67 -5.15 -18.89
C GLU A 177 -22.93 -3.84 -18.11
N GLN A 178 -24.14 -3.66 -17.58
CA GLN A 178 -24.46 -2.53 -16.74
C GLN A 178 -23.89 -2.73 -15.33
N THR A 179 -23.32 -1.66 -14.77
CA THR A 179 -22.79 -1.70 -13.42
C THR A 179 -23.94 -1.73 -12.41
N VAL A 180 -24.03 -2.81 -11.64
CA VAL A 180 -24.99 -3.02 -10.56
C VAL A 180 -24.42 -2.55 -9.23
N LEU A 181 -23.12 -2.74 -9.02
CA LEU A 181 -22.42 -2.33 -7.81
C LEU A 181 -21.02 -1.83 -8.17
N PHE A 182 -20.61 -0.72 -7.56
CA PHE A 182 -19.24 -0.23 -7.60
C PHE A 182 -18.89 0.43 -6.28
N GLU A 183 -18.37 -0.36 -5.34
CA GLU A 183 -18.14 0.07 -3.97
C GLU A 183 -16.71 -0.17 -3.52
N LYS A 184 -16.18 0.82 -2.80
CA LYS A 184 -14.90 0.71 -2.11
C LYS A 184 -15.06 -0.19 -0.89
N PHE A 185 -14.25 -1.24 -0.81
CA PHE A 185 -14.31 -2.14 0.33
C PHE A 185 -13.02 -2.15 1.17
N SER A 186 -11.95 -1.57 0.65
CA SER A 186 -10.69 -1.50 1.40
C SER A 186 -9.82 -0.32 0.95
N ASP A 187 -9.12 0.31 1.90
CA ASP A 187 -8.04 1.27 1.67
C ASP A 187 -6.67 0.59 1.51
N LEU A 188 -6.64 -0.74 1.53
CA LEU A 188 -5.42 -1.50 1.28
C LEU A 188 -5.14 -1.57 -0.21
N HIS A 189 -3.86 -1.74 -0.53
CA HIS A 189 -3.42 -1.96 -1.89
C HIS A 189 -4.12 -3.20 -2.48
N PHE A 190 -4.59 -3.09 -3.73
CA PHE A 190 -5.30 -4.16 -4.45
C PHE A 190 -4.54 -5.49 -4.48
N SER A 191 -3.22 -5.44 -4.38
CA SER A 191 -2.39 -6.64 -4.38
C SER A 191 -2.61 -7.53 -3.16
N HIS A 192 -3.17 -7.00 -2.06
CA HIS A 192 -3.58 -7.79 -0.91
C HIS A 192 -4.84 -8.65 -1.16
N PHE A 193 -5.53 -8.44 -2.29
CA PHE A 193 -6.74 -9.17 -2.63
C PHE A 193 -6.50 -10.02 -3.88
N ASP A 194 -6.29 -11.31 -3.69
CA ASP A 194 -5.98 -12.25 -4.77
C ASP A 194 -7.21 -13.02 -5.24
N ARG A 195 -8.20 -13.14 -4.38
CA ARG A 195 -9.35 -13.99 -4.63
C ARG A 195 -10.65 -13.35 -4.18
N ILE A 196 -11.64 -13.41 -5.09
CA ILE A 196 -13.05 -13.22 -4.76
C ILE A 196 -13.81 -14.50 -5.11
N CYS A 197 -14.91 -14.76 -4.42
CA CYS A 197 -15.85 -15.80 -4.78
C CYS A 197 -17.27 -15.40 -4.39
N TRP A 198 -18.26 -15.93 -5.11
CA TRP A 198 -19.66 -15.80 -4.73
C TRP A 198 -20.01 -16.85 -3.66
N GLN A 199 -20.48 -16.37 -2.51
CA GLN A 199 -21.03 -17.23 -1.47
C GLN A 199 -22.40 -17.75 -1.89
N ASP A 200 -23.23 -16.86 -2.40
CA ASP A 200 -24.55 -17.07 -2.99
C ASP A 200 -24.75 -16.14 -4.20
N ASN A 201 -25.99 -15.85 -4.62
CA ASN A 201 -26.25 -14.99 -5.77
C ASN A 201 -26.23 -13.49 -5.43
N GLU A 202 -26.15 -13.13 -4.16
CA GLU A 202 -26.23 -11.73 -3.67
C GLU A 202 -25.02 -11.34 -2.84
N THR A 203 -24.15 -12.31 -2.49
CA THR A 203 -23.04 -12.11 -1.56
C THR A 203 -21.72 -12.55 -2.16
N ILE A 204 -20.74 -11.66 -2.10
CA ILE A 204 -19.37 -11.87 -2.55
C ILE A 204 -18.45 -11.89 -1.35
N LEU A 205 -17.51 -12.83 -1.30
CA LEU A 205 -16.38 -12.83 -0.37
C LEU A 205 -15.12 -12.39 -1.08
N ALA A 206 -14.45 -11.36 -0.55
CA ALA A 206 -13.13 -10.92 -0.98
C ALA A 206 -12.11 -11.28 0.10
N TYR A 207 -11.11 -12.08 -0.25
CA TYR A 207 -10.13 -12.58 0.69
C TYR A 207 -8.87 -11.74 0.66
N LYS A 208 -8.49 -11.20 1.82
CA LYS A 208 -7.19 -10.60 2.07
C LYS A 208 -6.19 -11.73 2.30
N ILE A 209 -5.06 -11.67 1.62
CA ILE A 209 -3.99 -12.65 1.71
C ILE A 209 -2.68 -12.02 2.09
N ASN A 210 -1.83 -12.79 2.77
CA ASN A 210 -0.46 -12.39 3.02
C ASN A 210 0.38 -12.63 1.76
N GLN A 211 0.78 -11.54 1.10
CA GLN A 211 1.60 -11.60 -0.11
C GLN A 211 3.05 -12.00 0.15
N TYR A 212 3.54 -11.71 1.34
CA TYR A 212 4.92 -11.99 1.73
C TYR A 212 5.12 -13.44 2.18
N ASN A 213 4.03 -14.18 2.33
CA ASN A 213 4.08 -15.59 2.68
C ASN A 213 3.91 -16.45 1.42
N SER A 214 4.87 -17.35 1.16
CA SER A 214 4.83 -18.28 0.01
C SER A 214 3.57 -19.15 -0.01
N SER A 215 2.93 -19.39 1.12
CA SER A 215 1.67 -20.13 1.24
C SER A 215 0.42 -19.33 0.86
N LYS A 216 0.55 -18.01 0.62
CA LYS A 216 -0.60 -17.10 0.41
C LYS A 216 -1.72 -17.34 1.41
N GLN A 217 -1.37 -17.37 2.68
CA GLN A 217 -2.31 -17.61 3.77
C GLN A 217 -3.39 -16.52 3.77
N ILE A 218 -4.65 -16.95 3.89
CA ILE A 218 -5.78 -16.03 4.09
C ILE A 218 -5.61 -15.36 5.45
N GLU A 219 -5.65 -14.04 5.46
CA GLU A 219 -5.55 -13.25 6.69
C GLU A 219 -6.93 -12.84 7.21
N ASP A 220 -7.70 -12.18 6.36
CA ASP A 220 -9.02 -11.66 6.71
C ASP A 220 -9.90 -11.69 5.45
N SER A 221 -11.18 -11.35 5.58
CA SER A 221 -12.07 -11.25 4.43
C SER A 221 -13.09 -10.13 4.57
N TYR A 222 -13.68 -9.77 3.44
CA TYR A 222 -14.81 -8.85 3.36
C TYR A 222 -15.98 -9.59 2.75
N LYS A 223 -17.15 -9.41 3.36
CA LYS A 223 -18.42 -9.87 2.84
C LYS A 223 -19.14 -8.67 2.23
N ILE A 224 -19.41 -8.76 0.95
CA ILE A 224 -19.93 -7.65 0.15
C ILE A 224 -21.26 -8.07 -0.43
N PHE A 225 -22.30 -7.31 -0.14
CA PHE A 225 -23.65 -7.60 -0.59
C PHE A 225 -24.00 -6.74 -1.80
N LEU A 226 -24.88 -7.23 -2.69
CA LEU A 226 -25.32 -6.49 -3.87
C LEU A 226 -26.08 -5.19 -3.54
N ASN A 227 -26.59 -5.04 -2.32
CA ASN A 227 -27.18 -3.80 -1.83
C ASN A 227 -26.14 -2.72 -1.42
N GLY A 228 -24.85 -2.99 -1.60
CA GLY A 228 -23.75 -2.08 -1.26
C GLY A 228 -23.25 -2.19 0.18
N SER A 229 -23.89 -2.99 1.05
CA SER A 229 -23.38 -3.18 2.41
C SER A 229 -22.12 -4.05 2.42
N ILE A 230 -21.20 -3.72 3.31
CA ILE A 230 -19.89 -4.38 3.43
C ILE A 230 -19.64 -4.72 4.89
N GLU A 231 -19.28 -5.98 5.13
CA GLU A 231 -18.93 -6.49 6.45
C GLU A 231 -17.48 -7.00 6.43
N PHE A 232 -16.65 -6.49 7.34
CA PHE A 232 -15.30 -7.00 7.53
C PHE A 232 -15.35 -8.21 8.45
N ILE A 233 -14.71 -9.32 8.05
CA ILE A 233 -14.63 -10.57 8.77
C ILE A 233 -13.17 -10.79 9.19
N PRO A 234 -12.79 -10.38 10.40
CA PRO A 234 -11.43 -10.59 10.91
C PRO A 234 -11.20 -12.07 11.23
N GLN A 235 -10.05 -12.60 10.86
CA GLN A 235 -9.64 -13.98 11.12
C GLN A 235 -8.28 -14.07 11.80
N THR A 236 -7.45 -13.04 11.64
CA THR A 236 -6.14 -12.95 12.27
C THR A 236 -6.19 -12.12 13.55
N LYS A 237 -5.23 -12.34 14.45
CA LYS A 237 -5.11 -11.50 15.65
C LYS A 237 -4.91 -10.01 15.31
N GLU A 238 -4.22 -9.70 14.21
CA GLU A 238 -4.06 -8.35 13.69
C GLU A 238 -5.39 -7.78 13.21
N GLY A 239 -6.13 -8.53 12.42
CA GLY A 239 -7.46 -8.14 11.91
C GLY A 239 -8.49 -7.99 13.04
N ILE A 240 -8.50 -8.93 13.99
CA ILE A 240 -9.37 -8.89 15.18
C ILE A 240 -9.06 -7.64 16.01
N CYS A 241 -7.78 -7.35 16.27
CA CYS A 241 -7.37 -6.15 17.00
C CYS A 241 -7.75 -4.87 16.25
N TYR A 242 -7.46 -4.81 14.95
CA TYR A 242 -7.82 -3.65 14.11
C TYR A 242 -9.34 -3.40 14.14
N TYR A 243 -10.13 -4.42 13.92
CA TYR A 243 -11.60 -4.31 13.93
C TYR A 243 -12.13 -3.88 15.31
N GLY A 244 -11.55 -4.42 16.37
CA GLY A 244 -11.86 -4.00 17.75
C GLY A 244 -11.59 -2.51 17.97
N VAL A 245 -10.43 -2.01 17.52
CA VAL A 245 -10.07 -0.58 17.60
C VAL A 245 -11.06 0.29 16.84
N GLU A 246 -11.44 -0.08 15.62
CA GLU A 246 -12.41 0.68 14.82
C GLU A 246 -13.79 0.75 15.49
N LEU A 247 -14.25 -0.33 16.09
CA LEU A 247 -15.49 -0.34 16.86
C LEU A 247 -15.40 0.51 18.13
N MET A 248 -14.26 0.51 18.83
CA MET A 248 -14.05 1.31 20.03
C MET A 248 -14.01 2.83 19.77
N ARG A 249 -13.72 3.25 18.55
CA ARG A 249 -13.75 4.68 18.17
C ARG A 249 -15.16 5.28 18.16
N LYS A 250 -16.19 4.43 18.18
CA LYS A 250 -17.60 4.85 18.21
C LYS A 250 -18.18 4.49 19.58
N THR A 251 -18.78 5.46 20.25
CA THR A 251 -19.31 5.29 21.61
C THR A 251 -20.31 4.13 21.70
N GLU A 252 -21.21 4.02 20.72
CA GLU A 252 -22.26 3.00 20.66
C GLU A 252 -21.74 1.57 20.43
N THR A 253 -20.51 1.42 19.92
CA THR A 253 -19.89 0.11 19.65
C THR A 253 -18.63 -0.14 20.49
N PHE A 254 -18.32 0.73 21.43
CA PHE A 254 -17.10 0.65 22.23
C PHE A 254 -16.96 -0.70 22.95
N ASP A 255 -18.00 -1.13 23.64
CA ASP A 255 -17.97 -2.39 24.42
C ASP A 255 -17.84 -3.60 23.50
N LYS A 256 -18.51 -3.58 22.34
CA LYS A 256 -18.32 -4.62 21.31
C LYS A 256 -16.88 -4.64 20.81
N GLY A 257 -16.28 -3.49 20.56
CA GLY A 257 -14.86 -3.38 20.19
C GLY A 257 -13.94 -3.96 21.25
N LEU A 258 -14.23 -3.70 22.52
CA LEU A 258 -13.44 -4.21 23.64
C LEU A 258 -13.43 -5.75 23.70
N GLU A 259 -14.52 -6.43 23.34
CA GLU A 259 -14.54 -7.90 23.26
C GLU A 259 -13.55 -8.41 22.20
N TYR A 260 -13.48 -7.78 21.01
CA TYR A 260 -12.49 -8.12 20.01
C TYR A 260 -11.06 -7.87 20.50
N ILE A 261 -10.82 -6.80 21.25
CA ILE A 261 -9.49 -6.54 21.86
C ILE A 261 -9.11 -7.64 22.85
N LYS A 262 -10.06 -8.09 23.68
CA LYS A 262 -9.84 -9.22 24.61
C LYS A 262 -9.51 -10.52 23.85
N GLU A 263 -10.18 -10.76 22.73
CA GLU A 263 -9.92 -11.92 21.86
C GLU A 263 -8.52 -11.85 21.25
N ALA A 264 -8.15 -10.71 20.62
CA ALA A 264 -6.82 -10.50 20.09
C ALA A 264 -5.72 -10.64 21.15
N ASN A 265 -5.98 -10.20 22.39
CA ASN A 265 -5.05 -10.36 23.48
C ASN A 265 -4.84 -11.84 23.87
N LYS A 266 -5.90 -12.68 23.86
CA LYS A 266 -5.77 -14.13 24.05
C LYS A 266 -4.88 -14.78 22.98
N MET A 267 -4.80 -14.18 21.79
CA MET A 267 -3.93 -14.59 20.69
C MET A 267 -2.53 -13.96 20.77
N ASN A 268 -2.16 -13.35 21.90
CA ASN A 268 -0.88 -12.69 22.14
C ASN A 268 -0.61 -11.50 21.19
N HIS A 269 -1.59 -10.65 20.94
CA HIS A 269 -1.42 -9.44 20.15
C HIS A 269 -0.95 -8.26 21.04
N GLY A 270 0.26 -7.74 20.78
CA GLY A 270 0.91 -6.73 21.64
C GLY A 270 0.11 -5.43 21.82
N LYS A 271 -0.48 -4.87 20.76
CA LYS A 271 -1.32 -3.67 20.87
C LYS A 271 -2.58 -3.92 21.70
N ALA A 272 -3.21 -5.07 21.55
CA ALA A 272 -4.38 -5.44 22.36
C ALA A 272 -4.02 -5.52 23.85
N SER A 273 -2.86 -6.08 24.17
CA SER A 273 -2.35 -6.11 25.55
C SER A 273 -2.14 -4.70 26.11
N ASN A 274 -1.59 -3.78 25.33
CA ASN A 274 -1.40 -2.37 25.75
C ASN A 274 -2.73 -1.68 26.02
N ILE A 275 -3.73 -1.84 25.15
CA ILE A 275 -5.07 -1.27 25.33
C ILE A 275 -5.68 -1.75 26.63
N LEU A 276 -5.66 -3.07 26.89
CA LEU A 276 -6.22 -3.63 28.12
C LEU A 276 -5.47 -3.19 29.37
N LEU A 277 -4.15 -3.02 29.28
CA LEU A 277 -3.34 -2.52 30.41
C LEU A 277 -3.69 -1.07 30.73
N ASN A 278 -3.81 -0.21 29.69
CA ASN A 278 -4.16 1.19 29.87
C ASN A 278 -5.59 1.36 30.42
N LEU A 279 -6.54 0.54 30.00
CA LEU A 279 -7.89 0.50 30.58
C LEU A 279 -7.92 0.07 32.05
N LYS A 280 -6.98 -0.78 32.49
CA LYS A 280 -6.84 -1.11 33.93
C LYS A 280 -6.32 0.08 34.73
N ILE A 281 -5.47 0.92 34.14
CA ILE A 281 -4.92 2.12 34.78
C ILE A 281 -5.95 3.24 34.81
N ASN A 282 -6.67 3.42 33.72
CA ASN A 282 -7.73 4.44 33.58
C ASN A 282 -8.98 3.81 32.94
N PRO A 283 -9.91 3.25 33.75
CA PRO A 283 -11.09 2.55 33.25
C PRO A 283 -12.07 3.42 32.45
N ASP A 284 -12.06 4.72 32.69
CA ASP A 284 -12.98 5.67 32.04
C ASP A 284 -12.42 6.25 30.73
N GLU A 285 -11.20 5.87 30.35
CA GLU A 285 -10.58 6.35 29.10
C GLU A 285 -11.31 5.78 27.87
N LYS A 286 -11.84 6.68 27.05
CA LYS A 286 -12.54 6.35 25.80
C LYS A 286 -11.73 6.75 24.55
N ASN A 287 -10.63 7.47 24.71
CA ASN A 287 -9.77 7.81 23.59
C ASN A 287 -8.88 6.62 23.23
N VAL A 288 -9.24 5.92 22.18
CA VAL A 288 -8.57 4.70 21.72
C VAL A 288 -7.11 4.95 21.34
N ASP A 289 -6.79 6.12 20.78
CA ASP A 289 -5.43 6.46 20.39
C ASP A 289 -4.50 6.63 21.61
N LEU A 290 -5.03 7.12 22.73
CA LEU A 290 -4.33 7.10 24.02
C LEU A 290 -4.17 5.68 24.57
N LEU A 291 -5.20 4.86 24.45
CA LEU A 291 -5.17 3.47 24.92
C LEU A 291 -4.16 2.61 24.12
N MET A 292 -3.88 2.94 22.87
CA MET A 292 -2.90 2.21 22.03
C MET A 292 -1.45 2.55 22.35
N GLN A 293 -1.17 3.64 23.05
CA GLN A 293 0.20 4.05 23.39
C GLN A 293 0.84 3.01 24.34
N GLN A 294 2.15 2.86 24.24
CA GLN A 294 2.86 2.05 25.24
C GLN A 294 2.67 2.73 26.62
N PRO A 295 2.31 1.96 27.66
CA PRO A 295 2.23 2.53 28.99
C PRO A 295 3.58 3.14 29.35
N SER A 296 3.57 4.41 29.71
CA SER A 296 4.79 5.09 30.17
C SER A 296 5.41 4.23 31.27
N LYS A 297 6.67 3.85 31.11
CA LYS A 297 7.44 3.23 32.19
C LYS A 297 7.47 4.26 33.32
N THR A 298 6.48 4.21 34.18
CA THR A 298 6.55 4.90 35.48
C THR A 298 7.85 4.38 36.10
N LYS A 299 8.84 5.29 36.20
CA LYS A 299 10.02 5.04 37.03
C LYS A 299 9.45 4.61 38.37
N SER A 300 9.58 3.35 38.71
CA SER A 300 9.39 2.89 40.08
C SER A 300 10.36 3.72 40.92
N LYS A 301 9.86 4.77 41.55
CA LYS A 301 10.57 5.40 42.66
C LYS A 301 10.58 4.32 43.74
N ASN A 302 11.74 3.73 43.91
CA ASN A 302 12.03 2.95 45.09
C ASN A 302 11.64 3.79 46.33
N VAL A 303 10.70 3.30 47.07
CA VAL A 303 10.51 3.65 48.49
C VAL A 303 11.13 2.52 49.28
#